data_405d833bb893e06fdd79c4ea2a34280e
#
_entry.id   405d833bb893e06fdd79c4ea2a34280e
#
_cell.length_a   1.000
_cell.length_b   1.000
_cell.length_c   1.000
_cell.angle_alpha   90.00
_cell.angle_beta   90.00
_cell.angle_gamma   90.00
#
_symmetry.space_group_name_H-M   'P 1'
#
loop_
_entity.id
_entity.type
_entity.pdbx_description
1 polymer ?
#
loop_
_entity_poly.entity_id
_entity_poly.type
_entity_poly.pdbx_seq_one_letter_code
_entity_poly.pdbx_strand_id
1 'polypeptide(L)'
;MGKMDWKNRSAYVFIKAKEGRAHDVWQRFQSWESMIGTWIVTGEYDVIAWFDAQDWDTIHRCVAEIKNWDEVENTSSHIVYNGHKNDNWWWEKPAGTWLLIKENRLDEAPDKIRSWNWMTSGASIPGDWDYMAWVEGENWDDVWDHLLEVKTENWQTLTHVPIKSWWNHSWKDKWWW
;
A
#
# COMPACT_ATOMS: atom_id res chain seq x y z
N MET A 1 -18.95 -12.31 3.07
CA MET A 1 -18.10 -11.16 2.68
C MET A 1 -18.45 -10.01 3.61
N GLY A 2 -17.69 -9.88 4.72
CA GLY A 2 -17.94 -8.81 5.69
C GLY A 2 -17.57 -7.47 5.06
N LYS A 3 -18.50 -6.52 5.01
CA LYS A 3 -18.16 -5.12 4.81
C LYS A 3 -17.15 -4.77 5.91
N MET A 4 -15.94 -4.39 5.54
CA MET A 4 -15.04 -3.75 6.47
C MET A 4 -15.70 -2.47 6.95
N ASP A 5 -16.18 -2.48 8.20
CA ASP A 5 -16.69 -1.27 8.83
C ASP A 5 -15.46 -0.45 9.23
N TRP A 6 -14.98 0.38 8.29
CA TRP A 6 -13.86 1.28 8.48
C TRP A 6 -14.23 2.36 9.48
N LYS A 7 -14.23 1.98 10.77
CA LYS A 7 -14.38 2.96 11.86
C LYS A 7 -13.20 3.92 11.91
N ASN A 8 -12.05 3.47 11.39
CA ASN A 8 -10.83 4.24 11.32
C ASN A 8 -10.63 4.86 9.92
N ARG A 9 -9.83 5.90 9.85
CA ARG A 9 -9.37 6.54 8.62
C ARG A 9 -8.00 6.01 8.26
N SER A 10 -7.80 5.69 6.99
CA SER A 10 -6.56 5.06 6.53
C SER A 10 -5.98 5.80 5.32
N ALA A 11 -4.67 5.85 5.25
CA ALA A 11 -3.95 6.46 4.14
C ALA A 11 -2.65 5.74 3.82
N TYR A 12 -2.31 5.69 2.55
CA TYR A 12 -0.96 5.40 2.07
C TYR A 12 -0.21 6.70 1.81
N VAL A 13 1.04 6.75 2.20
CA VAL A 13 1.95 7.85 1.88
C VAL A 13 3.15 7.27 1.14
N PHE A 14 3.31 7.70 -0.10
CA PHE A 14 4.49 7.40 -0.91
C PHE A 14 5.53 8.49 -0.67
N ILE A 15 6.74 8.11 -0.36
CA ILE A 15 7.80 9.02 0.08
C ILE A 15 9.00 8.87 -0.83
N LYS A 16 9.42 10.00 -1.40
CA LYS A 16 10.72 10.15 -2.02
C LYS A 16 11.69 10.62 -0.94
N ALA A 17 12.64 9.77 -0.58
CA ALA A 17 13.69 10.12 0.36
C ALA A 17 14.84 10.84 -0.34
N LYS A 18 15.58 11.67 0.39
CA LYS A 18 16.86 12.17 -0.09
C LYS A 18 17.82 11.00 -0.30
N GLU A 19 18.79 11.20 -1.17
CA GLU A 19 19.75 10.16 -1.54
C GLU A 19 20.38 9.47 -0.30
N GLY A 20 20.29 8.15 -0.26
CA GLY A 20 20.80 7.33 0.84
C GLY A 20 19.98 7.34 2.13
N ARG A 21 18.87 8.07 2.20
CA ARG A 21 18.11 8.26 3.45
C ARG A 21 16.83 7.41 3.58
N ALA A 22 16.54 6.55 2.61
CA ALA A 22 15.33 5.71 2.64
C ALA A 22 15.24 4.82 3.90
N HIS A 23 16.37 4.27 4.35
CA HIS A 23 16.40 3.45 5.56
C HIS A 23 16.10 4.27 6.83
N ASP A 24 16.59 5.49 6.92
CA ASP A 24 16.34 6.37 8.07
C ASP A 24 14.85 6.72 8.16
N VAL A 25 14.23 7.07 7.03
CA VAL A 25 12.78 7.32 6.93
C VAL A 25 12.00 6.10 7.38
N TRP A 26 12.31 4.91 6.83
CA TRP A 26 11.65 3.66 7.16
C TRP A 26 11.78 3.30 8.65
N GLN A 27 12.96 3.47 9.22
CA GLN A 27 13.21 3.17 10.63
C GLN A 27 12.45 4.11 11.57
N ARG A 28 12.31 5.37 11.20
CA ARG A 28 11.60 6.39 11.99
C ARG A 28 10.13 6.08 12.18
N PHE A 29 9.48 5.45 11.18
CA PHE A 29 8.09 5.05 11.26
C PHE A 29 7.81 3.95 12.30
N GLN A 30 8.78 3.13 12.63
CA GLN A 30 8.57 1.97 13.53
C GLN A 30 8.17 2.35 14.96
N SER A 31 8.37 3.60 15.34
CA SER A 31 7.94 4.14 16.63
C SER A 31 6.53 4.77 16.62
N TRP A 32 5.87 4.83 15.47
CA TRP A 32 4.59 5.50 15.33
C TRP A 32 3.42 4.56 15.64
N GLU A 33 2.58 4.94 16.59
CA GLU A 33 1.41 4.17 17.01
C GLU A 33 0.38 4.00 15.89
N SER A 34 0.21 5.03 15.04
CA SER A 34 -0.72 5.03 13.92
C SER A 34 -0.24 4.24 12.70
N MET A 35 0.99 3.71 12.72
CA MET A 35 1.57 2.97 11.62
C MET A 35 1.04 1.54 11.60
N ILE A 36 0.53 1.11 10.44
CA ILE A 36 0.17 -0.28 10.18
C ILE A 36 1.38 -1.02 9.61
N GLY A 37 2.01 -0.45 8.59
CA GLY A 37 3.18 -1.01 7.97
C GLY A 37 3.98 0.00 7.15
N THR A 38 5.24 -0.31 6.90
CA THR A 38 6.10 0.50 6.07
C THR A 38 7.10 -0.38 5.31
N TRP A 39 7.41 0.04 4.09
CA TRP A 39 8.25 -0.70 3.14
C TRP A 39 9.26 0.22 2.49
N ILE A 40 10.52 -0.22 2.44
CA ILE A 40 11.47 0.31 1.48
C ILE A 40 11.20 -0.39 0.16
N VAL A 41 11.01 0.36 -0.90
CA VAL A 41 10.62 -0.15 -2.21
C VAL A 41 11.53 0.36 -3.32
N THR A 42 11.51 -0.33 -4.45
CA THR A 42 12.09 0.15 -5.70
C THR A 42 11.06 0.94 -6.51
N GLY A 43 11.51 1.79 -7.42
CA GLY A 43 10.65 2.52 -8.36
C GLY A 43 10.73 4.02 -8.18
N GLU A 44 9.64 4.70 -8.44
CA GLU A 44 9.56 6.17 -8.37
C GLU A 44 9.69 6.71 -6.94
N TYR A 45 9.15 5.98 -5.97
CA TYR A 45 9.24 6.27 -4.54
C TYR A 45 10.18 5.30 -3.85
N ASP A 46 10.70 5.70 -2.70
CA ASP A 46 11.67 4.93 -1.93
C ASP A 46 11.05 4.23 -0.71
N VAL A 47 10.00 4.82 -0.14
CA VAL A 47 9.28 4.28 1.02
C VAL A 47 7.79 4.40 0.82
N ILE A 48 7.06 3.33 1.14
CA ILE A 48 5.61 3.34 1.28
C ILE A 48 5.29 3.21 2.77
N ALA A 49 4.39 4.05 3.27
CA ALA A 49 3.89 4.00 4.63
C ALA A 49 2.37 3.90 4.64
N TRP A 50 1.83 3.01 5.47
CA TRP A 50 0.40 2.81 5.64
C TRP A 50 0.00 3.16 7.07
N PHE A 51 -0.87 4.16 7.18
CA PHE A 51 -1.40 4.67 8.43
C PHE A 51 -2.85 4.30 8.63
N ASP A 52 -3.22 4.15 9.90
CA ASP A 52 -4.60 4.08 10.32
C ASP A 52 -4.81 4.92 11.58
N ALA A 53 -5.87 5.71 11.61
CA ALA A 53 -6.20 6.57 12.72
C ALA A 53 -7.72 6.73 12.88
N GLN A 54 -8.15 7.20 14.05
CA GLN A 54 -9.58 7.39 14.34
C GLN A 54 -10.20 8.54 13.53
N ASP A 55 -9.38 9.51 13.12
CA ASP A 55 -9.84 10.71 12.43
C ASP A 55 -8.86 11.21 11.37
N TRP A 56 -9.37 12.04 10.46
CA TRP A 56 -8.57 12.64 9.39
C TRP A 56 -7.56 13.68 9.90
N ASP A 57 -7.82 14.33 11.01
CA ASP A 57 -6.89 15.33 11.56
C ASP A 57 -5.60 14.66 12.02
N THR A 58 -5.69 13.46 12.58
CA THR A 58 -4.53 12.65 12.94
C THR A 58 -3.75 12.23 11.70
N ILE A 59 -4.41 11.74 10.65
CA ILE A 59 -3.76 11.41 9.37
C ILE A 59 -3.06 12.66 8.79
N HIS A 60 -3.76 13.79 8.77
CA HIS A 60 -3.20 15.03 8.25
C HIS A 60 -1.95 15.48 9.02
N ARG A 61 -1.97 15.40 10.36
CA ARG A 61 -0.81 15.71 11.20
C ARG A 61 0.38 14.79 10.91
N CYS A 62 0.14 13.49 10.76
CA CYS A 62 1.17 12.53 10.38
C CYS A 62 1.81 12.90 9.04
N VAL A 63 1.01 13.21 8.02
CA VAL A 63 1.52 13.60 6.70
C VAL A 63 2.30 14.92 6.78
N ALA A 64 1.79 15.90 7.51
CA ALA A 64 2.47 17.19 7.70
C ALA A 64 3.81 17.02 8.43
N GLU A 65 3.88 16.14 9.42
CA GLU A 65 5.13 15.83 10.11
C GLU A 65 6.17 15.20 9.18
N ILE A 66 5.76 14.21 8.37
CA ILE A 66 6.66 13.55 7.40
C ILE A 66 7.26 14.56 6.42
N LYS A 67 6.46 15.49 5.92
CA LYS A 67 6.94 16.53 4.99
C LYS A 67 8.02 17.44 5.58
N ASN A 68 8.10 17.52 6.91
CA ASN A 68 9.10 18.32 7.61
C ASN A 68 10.35 17.53 8.02
N TRP A 69 10.43 16.24 7.71
CA TRP A 69 11.62 15.46 7.99
C TRP A 69 12.77 15.83 7.05
N ASP A 70 13.96 16.03 7.61
CA ASP A 70 15.14 16.38 6.82
C ASP A 70 15.51 15.32 5.79
N GLU A 71 15.13 14.07 6.02
CA GLU A 71 15.39 12.93 5.17
C GLU A 71 14.45 12.83 3.96
N VAL A 72 13.35 13.59 3.98
CA VAL A 72 12.29 13.52 2.96
C VAL A 72 12.49 14.61 1.91
N GLU A 73 12.44 14.22 0.65
CA GLU A 73 12.45 15.12 -0.51
C GLU A 73 11.03 15.49 -0.93
N ASN A 74 10.15 14.49 -1.05
CA ASN A 74 8.78 14.69 -1.50
C ASN A 74 7.86 13.59 -0.97
N THR A 75 6.56 13.88 -0.88
CA THR A 75 5.52 12.93 -0.48
C THR A 75 4.30 13.01 -1.40
N SER A 76 3.67 11.88 -1.64
CA SER A 76 2.35 11.78 -2.24
C SER A 76 1.43 10.97 -1.34
N SER A 77 0.35 11.59 -0.87
CA SER A 77 -0.56 10.99 0.11
C SER A 77 -1.87 10.62 -0.54
N HIS A 78 -2.33 9.40 -0.28
CA HIS A 78 -3.55 8.85 -0.83
C HIS A 78 -4.43 8.30 0.29
N ILE A 79 -5.65 8.82 0.40
CA ILE A 79 -6.64 8.26 1.31
C ILE A 79 -7.08 6.88 0.81
N VAL A 80 -7.30 5.96 1.73
CA VAL A 80 -7.85 4.64 1.42
C VAL A 80 -9.37 4.75 1.38
N TYR A 81 -9.94 4.36 0.26
CA TYR A 81 -11.36 4.27 0.06
C TYR A 81 -11.71 2.89 -0.48
N ASN A 82 -12.75 2.27 0.06
CA ASN A 82 -13.27 1.01 -0.46
C ASN A 82 -12.22 -0.12 -0.59
N GLY A 83 -11.49 -0.39 0.50
CA GLY A 83 -10.51 -1.46 0.56
C GLY A 83 -11.13 -2.86 0.55
N HIS A 84 -10.38 -3.85 0.07
CA HIS A 84 -10.71 -5.26 0.17
C HIS A 84 -9.51 -6.09 0.60
N LYS A 85 -9.78 -7.27 1.10
CA LYS A 85 -8.80 -8.30 1.40
C LYS A 85 -9.40 -9.67 1.12
N ASN A 86 -8.57 -10.59 0.71
CA ASN A 86 -8.93 -12.00 0.64
C ASN A 86 -8.74 -12.67 2.01
N ASP A 87 -9.29 -13.86 2.20
CA ASP A 87 -9.18 -14.60 3.46
C ASP A 87 -7.73 -14.92 3.85
N ASN A 88 -6.84 -15.02 2.86
CA ASN A 88 -5.41 -15.32 3.01
C ASN A 88 -4.51 -14.08 2.87
N TRP A 89 -4.96 -12.91 3.23
CA TRP A 89 -4.27 -11.63 2.99
C TRP A 89 -3.00 -11.38 3.83
N TRP A 90 -2.64 -12.31 4.71
CA TRP A 90 -1.51 -12.20 5.60
C TRP A 90 -0.20 -12.63 4.95
N TRP A 91 0.29 -11.95 3.93
CA TRP A 91 1.70 -12.06 3.48
C TRP A 91 2.27 -13.49 3.63
N GLU A 92 1.48 -14.51 3.31
CA GLU A 92 1.85 -15.91 3.47
C GLU A 92 2.76 -16.38 2.35
N LYS A 93 2.77 -15.66 1.25
CA LYS A 93 3.58 -16.00 0.09
C LYS A 93 4.97 -15.36 0.19
N PRO A 94 6.04 -16.11 -0.22
CA PRO A 94 7.41 -15.62 -0.09
C PRO A 94 7.76 -14.45 -1.01
N ALA A 95 7.01 -14.24 -2.09
CA ALA A 95 7.21 -13.15 -3.02
C ALA A 95 5.98 -12.28 -3.14
N GLY A 96 6.17 -10.96 -3.25
CA GLY A 96 5.06 -10.04 -3.43
C GLY A 96 5.51 -8.63 -3.78
N THR A 97 4.59 -7.85 -4.32
CA THR A 97 4.86 -6.49 -4.76
C THR A 97 3.63 -5.60 -4.64
N TRP A 98 3.86 -4.32 -4.40
CA TRP A 98 2.84 -3.29 -4.53
C TRP A 98 2.62 -2.95 -6.00
N LEU A 99 1.36 -2.85 -6.39
CA LEU A 99 0.91 -2.47 -7.72
C LEU A 99 -0.02 -1.27 -7.63
N LEU A 100 0.36 -0.20 -8.30
CA LEU A 100 -0.51 0.96 -8.52
C LEU A 100 -1.17 0.81 -9.88
N ILE A 101 -2.46 1.07 -9.94
CA ILE A 101 -3.28 0.95 -11.14
C ILE A 101 -3.97 2.27 -11.42
N LYS A 102 -3.91 2.70 -12.67
CA LYS A 102 -4.71 3.79 -13.21
C LYS A 102 -5.62 3.23 -14.28
N GLU A 103 -6.92 3.39 -14.08
CA GLU A 103 -7.95 2.89 -14.96
C GLU A 103 -8.20 3.85 -16.13
N ASN A 104 -8.56 3.30 -17.28
CA ASN A 104 -9.05 4.10 -18.40
C ASN A 104 -10.55 4.40 -18.29
N ARG A 105 -11.27 3.63 -17.47
CA ARG A 105 -12.71 3.78 -17.18
C ARG A 105 -12.92 3.54 -15.70
N LEU A 106 -13.72 4.39 -15.08
CA LEU A 106 -14.07 4.27 -13.67
C LEU A 106 -14.84 2.97 -13.39
N ASP A 107 -14.48 2.33 -12.27
CA ASP A 107 -15.17 1.21 -11.63
C ASP A 107 -15.01 -0.19 -12.25
N GLU A 108 -14.15 -0.42 -13.22
CA GLU A 108 -13.90 -1.77 -13.75
C GLU A 108 -12.87 -2.55 -12.92
N ALA A 109 -11.82 -1.88 -12.44
CA ALA A 109 -10.71 -2.54 -11.75
C ALA A 109 -11.11 -3.20 -10.42
N PRO A 110 -11.93 -2.61 -9.54
CA PRO A 110 -12.24 -3.22 -8.25
C PRO A 110 -12.86 -4.61 -8.36
N ASP A 111 -13.79 -4.83 -9.27
CA ASP A 111 -14.45 -6.12 -9.43
C ASP A 111 -13.52 -7.16 -10.06
N LYS A 112 -12.73 -6.75 -11.04
CA LYS A 112 -11.74 -7.62 -11.68
C LYS A 112 -10.66 -8.03 -10.69
N ILE A 113 -10.12 -7.07 -9.94
CA ILE A 113 -9.08 -7.28 -8.92
C ILE A 113 -9.55 -8.26 -7.85
N ARG A 114 -10.80 -8.13 -7.39
CA ARG A 114 -11.38 -9.06 -6.40
C ARG A 114 -11.55 -10.48 -6.94
N SER A 115 -11.60 -10.67 -8.24
CA SER A 115 -11.69 -11.99 -8.86
C SER A 115 -10.38 -12.77 -8.88
N TRP A 116 -9.25 -12.09 -8.70
CA TRP A 116 -7.92 -12.68 -8.69
C TRP A 116 -7.49 -13.07 -7.27
N ASN A 117 -7.39 -14.37 -7.00
CA ASN A 117 -7.03 -14.89 -5.66
C ASN A 117 -5.60 -14.51 -5.22
N TRP A 118 -4.72 -14.24 -6.17
CA TRP A 118 -3.34 -13.83 -5.93
C TRP A 118 -3.19 -12.32 -5.67
N MET A 119 -4.26 -11.54 -5.81
CA MET A 119 -4.34 -10.16 -5.37
C MET A 119 -5.01 -10.12 -4.00
N THR A 120 -4.21 -10.23 -2.95
CA THR A 120 -4.71 -10.57 -1.61
C THR A 120 -5.29 -9.40 -0.86
N SER A 121 -4.88 -8.18 -1.20
CA SER A 121 -5.47 -6.96 -0.66
C SER A 121 -5.38 -5.82 -1.66
N GLY A 122 -6.26 -4.85 -1.53
CA GLY A 122 -6.22 -3.64 -2.33
C GLY A 122 -7.22 -2.60 -1.88
N ALA A 123 -7.07 -1.40 -2.37
CA ALA A 123 -7.93 -0.27 -2.05
C ALA A 123 -7.97 0.77 -3.17
N SER A 124 -9.11 1.41 -3.34
CA SER A 124 -9.19 2.65 -4.11
C SER A 124 -8.43 3.75 -3.37
N ILE A 125 -7.59 4.47 -4.09
CA ILE A 125 -6.70 5.52 -3.55
C ILE A 125 -6.79 6.79 -4.41
N PRO A 126 -7.89 7.55 -4.34
CA PRO A 126 -8.12 8.70 -5.21
C PRO A 126 -6.89 9.63 -5.30
N GLY A 127 -6.52 10.03 -6.53
CA GLY A 127 -5.36 10.88 -6.79
C GLY A 127 -4.76 10.62 -8.16
N ASP A 128 -3.43 10.60 -8.25
CA ASP A 128 -2.72 10.30 -9.50
C ASP A 128 -2.90 8.84 -9.94
N TRP A 129 -3.21 7.98 -8.99
CA TRP A 129 -3.54 6.57 -9.17
C TRP A 129 -4.94 6.31 -8.63
N ASP A 130 -5.66 5.35 -9.20
CA ASP A 130 -7.04 5.02 -8.83
C ASP A 130 -7.10 3.87 -7.83
N TYR A 131 -6.13 2.95 -7.90
CA TYR A 131 -6.12 1.75 -7.09
C TYR A 131 -4.71 1.32 -6.69
N MET A 132 -4.59 0.75 -5.50
CA MET A 132 -3.38 0.10 -5.00
C MET A 132 -3.70 -1.32 -4.57
N ALA A 133 -2.87 -2.27 -4.96
CA ALA A 133 -3.05 -3.68 -4.64
C ALA A 133 -1.74 -4.34 -4.23
N TRP A 134 -1.84 -5.40 -3.44
CA TRP A 134 -0.74 -6.31 -3.16
C TRP A 134 -0.89 -7.57 -3.99
N VAL A 135 0.12 -7.87 -4.78
CA VAL A 135 0.24 -9.05 -5.63
C VAL A 135 1.24 -10.00 -5.00
N GLU A 136 0.88 -11.25 -4.80
CA GLU A 136 1.78 -12.27 -4.24
C GLU A 136 1.87 -13.52 -5.09
N GLY A 137 2.96 -14.28 -4.86
CA GLY A 137 3.23 -15.57 -5.51
C GLY A 137 4.12 -16.45 -4.66
N GLU A 138 4.19 -17.74 -4.99
CA GLU A 138 5.08 -18.70 -4.33
C GLU A 138 6.56 -18.38 -4.58
N ASN A 139 6.84 -17.67 -5.66
CA ASN A 139 8.15 -17.18 -6.08
C ASN A 139 7.97 -15.96 -6.99
N TRP A 140 9.08 -15.35 -7.40
CA TRP A 140 9.04 -14.19 -8.27
C TRP A 140 8.53 -14.47 -9.69
N ASP A 141 8.70 -15.68 -10.21
CA ASP A 141 8.17 -16.03 -11.53
C ASP A 141 6.64 -16.00 -11.50
N ASP A 142 6.01 -16.52 -10.45
CA ASP A 142 4.55 -16.41 -10.25
C ASP A 142 4.10 -14.96 -10.18
N VAL A 143 4.81 -14.11 -9.43
CA VAL A 143 4.47 -12.68 -9.32
C VAL A 143 4.55 -12.01 -10.69
N TRP A 144 5.59 -12.30 -11.48
CA TRP A 144 5.72 -11.76 -12.83
C TRP A 144 4.61 -12.22 -13.76
N ASP A 145 4.22 -13.49 -13.70
CA ASP A 145 3.10 -14.03 -14.48
C ASP A 145 1.78 -13.34 -14.12
N HIS A 146 1.52 -13.11 -12.83
CA HIS A 146 0.37 -12.33 -12.37
C HIS A 146 0.39 -10.89 -12.87
N LEU A 147 1.54 -10.23 -12.84
CA LEU A 147 1.67 -8.86 -13.37
C LEU A 147 1.48 -8.80 -14.89
N LEU A 148 1.91 -9.83 -15.62
CA LEU A 148 1.63 -9.96 -17.06
C LEU A 148 0.14 -10.13 -17.34
N GLU A 149 -0.58 -10.88 -16.49
CA GLU A 149 -2.04 -11.00 -16.60
C GLU A 149 -2.71 -9.62 -16.41
N VAL A 150 -2.30 -8.84 -15.41
CA VAL A 150 -2.79 -7.46 -15.22
C VAL A 150 -2.57 -6.59 -16.45
N LYS A 151 -1.44 -6.74 -17.14
CA LYS A 151 -1.13 -5.99 -18.36
C LYS A 151 -2.11 -6.25 -19.51
N THR A 152 -2.85 -7.34 -19.48
CA THR A 152 -3.89 -7.62 -20.49
C THR A 152 -5.11 -6.72 -20.35
N GLU A 153 -5.30 -6.06 -19.19
CA GLU A 153 -6.48 -5.25 -18.88
C GLU A 153 -6.40 -3.81 -19.42
N ASN A 154 -5.42 -3.46 -20.19
CA ASN A 154 -5.29 -2.10 -20.74
C ASN A 154 -5.28 -0.96 -19.70
N TRP A 155 -4.79 -1.26 -18.48
CA TRP A 155 -4.56 -0.28 -17.44
C TRP A 155 -3.12 0.24 -17.46
N GLN A 156 -2.94 1.48 -17.03
CA GLN A 156 -1.60 1.95 -16.69
C GLN A 156 -1.23 1.40 -15.31
N THR A 157 -0.05 0.82 -15.19
CA THR A 157 0.42 0.19 -13.94
C THR A 157 1.82 0.64 -13.56
N LEU A 158 2.06 0.73 -12.26
CA LEU A 158 3.37 1.00 -11.68
C LEU A 158 3.62 0.02 -10.54
N THR A 159 4.75 -0.66 -10.60
CA THR A 159 5.13 -1.69 -9.63
C THR A 159 6.20 -1.17 -8.69
N HIS A 160 6.03 -1.43 -7.38
CA HIS A 160 6.99 -1.11 -6.34
C HIS A 160 7.38 -2.37 -5.59
N VAL A 161 8.57 -2.88 -5.85
CA VAL A 161 9.08 -4.11 -5.22
C VAL A 161 9.63 -3.79 -3.83
N PRO A 162 9.10 -4.41 -2.76
CA PRO A 162 9.63 -4.24 -1.42
C PRO A 162 11.02 -4.86 -1.29
N ILE A 163 11.96 -4.07 -0.78
CA ILE A 163 13.30 -4.51 -0.39
C ILE A 163 13.31 -4.87 1.09
N LYS A 164 12.54 -4.14 1.89
CA LYS A 164 12.44 -4.32 3.33
C LYS A 164 11.04 -3.94 3.78
N SER A 165 10.51 -4.66 4.75
CA SER A 165 9.19 -4.42 5.31
C SER A 165 9.21 -4.41 6.83
N TRP A 166 8.30 -3.66 7.42
CA TRP A 166 7.99 -3.69 8.84
C TRP A 166 6.48 -3.57 9.03
N TRP A 167 5.94 -4.38 9.94
CA TRP A 167 4.54 -4.39 10.32
C TRP A 167 4.38 -4.11 11.80
N ASN A 168 3.39 -3.31 12.13
CA ASN A 168 3.00 -3.13 13.51
C ASN A 168 2.12 -4.30 13.95
N HIS A 169 2.73 -5.28 14.64
CA HIS A 169 2.03 -6.48 15.09
C HIS A 169 0.87 -6.19 16.05
N SER A 170 0.84 -5.04 16.72
CA SER A 170 -0.29 -4.67 17.58
C SER A 170 -1.59 -4.43 16.81
N TRP A 171 -1.50 -4.21 15.51
CA TRP A 171 -2.66 -4.09 14.62
C TRP A 171 -3.20 -5.44 14.17
N LYS A 172 -2.45 -6.50 14.27
CA LYS A 172 -2.87 -7.85 13.91
C LYS A 172 -4.17 -8.24 14.61
N ASP A 173 -4.27 -7.94 15.90
CA ASP A 173 -5.43 -8.28 16.73
C ASP A 173 -6.62 -7.31 16.54
N LYS A 174 -6.41 -6.16 15.91
CA LYS A 174 -7.44 -5.14 15.64
C LYS A 174 -8.17 -5.33 14.29
N TRP A 175 -7.62 -6.16 13.41
CA TRP A 175 -8.13 -6.36 12.05
C TRP A 175 -8.94 -7.66 11.86
N TRP A 176 -9.19 -8.39 12.93
CA TRP A 176 -9.96 -9.64 12.95
C TRP A 176 -11.47 -9.41 13.13
N TRP A 177 -12.07 -8.50 12.33
CA TRP A 177 -13.52 -8.25 12.41
C TRP A 177 -14.21 -8.50 11.08
#